data_22b1664da9c787a3e0b487c8ade3df59
#
_entry.id   22b1664da9c787a3e0b487c8ade3df59
#
_cell.length_a   1.000
_cell.length_b   1.000
_cell.length_c   1.000
_cell.angle_alpha   90.00
_cell.angle_beta   90.00
_cell.angle_gamma   90.00
#
_symmetry.space_group_name_H-M   'P 1'
#
loop_
_entity.id
_entity.type
_entity.pdbx_description
1 polymer ?
#
loop_
_entity_poly.entity_id
_entity_poly.type
_entity_poly.pdbx_seq_one_letter_code
_entity_poly.pdbx_strand_id
1 'polypeptide(L)'
;MKKIKLVFQIILFSSLIGVILMSCQNKNSDNIWDKEIKITEKVKIINISEEFFNPNVSFNDFKTKYPWFQGNIPDEEYFLRRKDTTEINIYKNAIKEIETINLEMELSEMFSRIRYYFPKFKTPKVYLYSSSLQGIKDPIFFRTEDEMLFIDISAFMGEKSSYYDGIDHYLRKTMTPKNIVPKVTEIIAETFILYNTQESKFVDQILISGKIKTLQKAFLPKTPDYLIMNYTQEQQEWAVANESNIWNYFVEQDLLFSDDNQLYERFLSVAPFSKFYTEVDQKSSPQVGVFIGWQISKAFFTQKPETTLSEFLTKNATEIFNQSKYKP
;
A
#
# COMPACT_ATOMS: atom_id res chain seq x y z
N MET A 1 -5.77 -32.06 -63.12
CA MET A 1 -5.54 -32.70 -61.80
C MET A 1 -4.43 -32.02 -60.98
N LYS A 2 -3.27 -31.59 -61.53
CA LYS A 2 -2.18 -30.93 -60.74
C LYS A 2 -2.59 -29.55 -60.14
N LYS A 3 -3.37 -28.72 -60.85
CA LYS A 3 -3.81 -27.37 -60.37
C LYS A 3 -4.81 -27.46 -59.16
N ILE A 4 -5.65 -28.49 -59.09
CA ILE A 4 -6.62 -28.67 -58.03
C ILE A 4 -5.94 -29.12 -56.71
N LYS A 5 -4.86 -29.92 -56.80
CA LYS A 5 -4.06 -30.33 -55.63
C LYS A 5 -3.31 -29.14 -55.02
N LEU A 6 -2.84 -28.21 -55.83
CA LEU A 6 -2.12 -27.02 -55.38
C LEU A 6 -3.03 -26.06 -54.62
N VAL A 7 -4.27 -25.85 -55.08
CA VAL A 7 -5.27 -24.98 -54.42
C VAL A 7 -5.69 -25.59 -53.09
N PHE A 8 -5.87 -26.92 -53.02
CA PHE A 8 -6.21 -27.58 -51.73
C PHE A 8 -5.08 -27.51 -50.70
N GLN A 9 -3.82 -27.61 -51.14
CA GLN A 9 -2.67 -27.45 -50.24
C GLN A 9 -2.52 -26.02 -49.74
N ILE A 10 -2.82 -24.99 -50.54
CA ILE A 10 -2.79 -23.56 -50.13
C ILE A 10 -3.92 -23.27 -49.13
N ILE A 11 -5.12 -23.83 -49.34
CA ILE A 11 -6.25 -23.65 -48.42
C ILE A 11 -5.98 -24.37 -47.07
N LEU A 12 -5.37 -25.57 -47.10
CA LEU A 12 -5.00 -26.27 -45.86
C LEU A 12 -3.90 -25.56 -45.08
N PHE A 13 -2.93 -24.93 -45.78
CA PHE A 13 -1.85 -24.17 -45.12
C PHE A 13 -2.33 -22.84 -44.57
N SER A 14 -3.28 -22.16 -45.22
CA SER A 14 -3.87 -20.93 -44.70
C SER A 14 -4.80 -21.17 -43.50
N SER A 15 -5.48 -22.31 -43.43
CA SER A 15 -6.29 -22.68 -42.24
C SER A 15 -5.44 -23.06 -41.05
N LEU A 16 -4.24 -23.65 -41.26
CA LEU A 16 -3.31 -24.00 -40.19
C LEU A 16 -2.60 -22.77 -39.60
N ILE A 17 -2.31 -21.75 -40.43
CA ILE A 17 -1.76 -20.47 -39.96
C ILE A 17 -2.82 -19.67 -39.19
N GLY A 18 -4.09 -19.73 -39.56
CA GLY A 18 -5.19 -19.08 -38.84
C GLY A 18 -5.41 -19.67 -37.43
N VAL A 19 -5.16 -20.93 -37.20
CA VAL A 19 -5.29 -21.59 -35.88
C VAL A 19 -4.08 -21.26 -34.96
N ILE A 20 -2.90 -21.01 -35.53
CA ILE A 20 -1.70 -20.64 -34.75
C ILE A 20 -1.76 -19.16 -34.27
N LEU A 21 -2.48 -18.30 -35.00
CA LEU A 21 -2.64 -16.88 -34.61
C LEU A 21 -3.73 -16.65 -33.55
N MET A 22 -4.58 -17.62 -33.26
CA MET A 22 -5.56 -17.56 -32.16
C MET A 22 -5.02 -18.06 -30.82
N SER A 23 -3.78 -18.53 -30.75
CA SER A 23 -3.19 -19.05 -29.49
C SER A 23 -2.29 -18.05 -28.77
N CYS A 24 -2.23 -16.79 -29.20
CA CYS A 24 -1.65 -15.70 -28.43
C CYS A 24 -2.75 -14.80 -27.88
N GLN A 25 -3.72 -15.35 -27.18
CA GLN A 25 -4.34 -14.60 -26.10
C GLN A 25 -3.25 -14.45 -25.04
N ASN A 26 -2.72 -13.21 -24.91
CA ASN A 26 -2.09 -12.78 -23.69
C ASN A 26 -2.98 -13.28 -22.54
N LYS A 27 -2.53 -14.28 -21.81
CA LYS A 27 -2.87 -14.41 -20.43
C LYS A 27 -2.26 -13.19 -19.76
N ASN A 28 -2.95 -12.05 -19.87
CA ASN A 28 -2.93 -11.10 -18.79
C ASN A 28 -3.16 -11.99 -17.57
N SER A 29 -2.23 -12.02 -16.65
CA SER A 29 -2.47 -12.58 -15.34
C SER A 29 -3.61 -11.75 -14.78
N ASP A 30 -4.84 -12.18 -15.05
CA ASP A 30 -6.03 -11.50 -14.55
C ASP A 30 -5.79 -11.42 -13.05
N ASN A 31 -5.61 -10.19 -12.58
CA ASN A 31 -5.48 -9.96 -11.16
C ASN A 31 -6.74 -10.56 -10.52
N ILE A 32 -6.61 -11.68 -9.80
CA ILE A 32 -7.72 -12.41 -9.20
C ILE A 32 -8.64 -11.53 -8.35
N TRP A 33 -8.14 -10.34 -7.99
CA TRP A 33 -8.83 -9.32 -7.22
C TRP A 33 -9.55 -8.28 -8.09
N ASP A 34 -9.35 -8.25 -9.42
CA ASP A 34 -9.99 -7.28 -10.33
C ASP A 34 -11.45 -7.64 -10.63
N LYS A 35 -12.20 -7.84 -9.57
CA LYS A 35 -13.63 -8.06 -9.60
C LYS A 35 -14.36 -6.73 -9.44
N GLU A 36 -15.34 -6.47 -10.29
CA GLU A 36 -16.20 -5.30 -10.14
C GLU A 36 -17.02 -5.40 -8.84
N ILE A 37 -16.84 -4.45 -7.94
CA ILE A 37 -17.57 -4.35 -6.68
C ILE A 37 -18.27 -2.99 -6.65
N LYS A 38 -19.58 -2.99 -6.47
CA LYS A 38 -20.36 -1.77 -6.36
C LYS A 38 -20.05 -1.02 -5.07
N ILE A 39 -19.95 0.31 -5.15
CA ILE A 39 -19.86 1.15 -3.97
C ILE A 39 -21.18 1.02 -3.21
N THR A 40 -21.10 0.53 -1.98
CA THR A 40 -22.29 0.30 -1.13
C THR A 40 -22.58 1.47 -0.21
N GLU A 41 -21.57 2.29 0.07
CA GLU A 41 -21.68 3.45 0.95
C GLU A 41 -20.63 4.48 0.55
N LYS A 42 -21.03 5.75 0.46
CA LYS A 42 -20.11 6.85 0.24
C LYS A 42 -19.52 7.32 1.56
N VAL A 43 -18.21 7.43 1.60
CA VAL A 43 -17.48 8.01 2.73
C VAL A 43 -17.73 9.51 2.74
N LYS A 44 -17.99 10.05 3.93
CA LYS A 44 -17.97 11.49 4.16
C LYS A 44 -16.69 11.86 4.91
N ILE A 45 -15.91 12.73 4.31
CA ILE A 45 -14.70 13.27 4.92
C ILE A 45 -15.05 14.51 5.75
N ILE A 46 -14.50 14.57 6.96
CA ILE A 46 -14.64 15.71 7.86
C ILE A 46 -13.26 16.38 7.95
N ASN A 47 -13.16 17.62 7.47
CA ASN A 47 -11.94 18.39 7.54
C ASN A 47 -11.90 19.18 8.87
N ILE A 48 -11.17 18.64 9.85
CA ILE A 48 -11.06 19.25 11.18
C ILE A 48 -10.28 20.54 11.11
N SER A 49 -9.20 20.59 10.31
CA SER A 49 -8.34 21.78 10.24
C SER A 49 -9.01 22.97 9.58
N GLU A 50 -10.01 22.76 8.74
CA GLU A 50 -10.84 23.84 8.20
C GLU A 50 -11.56 24.58 9.33
N GLU A 51 -12.17 23.86 10.26
CA GLU A 51 -12.86 24.45 11.41
C GLU A 51 -11.85 24.99 12.44
N PHE A 52 -10.74 24.28 12.63
CA PHE A 52 -9.69 24.70 13.56
C PHE A 52 -9.11 26.06 13.21
N PHE A 53 -8.78 26.30 11.96
CA PHE A 53 -8.19 27.56 11.49
C PHE A 53 -9.22 28.64 11.11
N ASN A 54 -10.53 28.31 11.17
CA ASN A 54 -11.59 29.27 10.84
C ASN A 54 -11.78 30.29 11.99
N PRO A 55 -11.53 31.58 11.76
CA PRO A 55 -11.69 32.59 12.81
C PRO A 55 -13.13 32.80 13.27
N ASN A 56 -14.13 32.37 12.46
CA ASN A 56 -15.55 32.48 12.81
C ASN A 56 -16.04 31.33 13.71
N VAL A 57 -15.26 30.28 13.87
CA VAL A 57 -15.57 29.17 14.79
C VAL A 57 -14.94 29.48 16.13
N SER A 58 -15.74 29.60 17.19
CA SER A 58 -15.18 29.82 18.53
C SER A 58 -14.35 28.62 18.98
N PHE A 59 -13.33 28.84 19.79
CA PHE A 59 -12.49 27.77 20.31
C PHE A 59 -13.30 26.78 21.18
N ASN A 60 -14.24 27.30 21.95
CA ASN A 60 -15.12 26.49 22.80
C ASN A 60 -16.05 25.60 21.96
N ASP A 61 -16.62 26.13 20.88
CA ASP A 61 -17.47 25.33 19.97
C ASP A 61 -16.66 24.24 19.30
N PHE A 62 -15.43 24.56 18.87
CA PHE A 62 -14.50 23.56 18.31
C PHE A 62 -14.19 22.45 19.32
N LYS A 63 -13.84 22.78 20.55
CA LYS A 63 -13.56 21.79 21.62
C LYS A 63 -14.79 20.94 21.94
N THR A 64 -15.97 21.55 21.97
CA THR A 64 -17.22 20.82 22.23
C THR A 64 -17.52 19.82 21.11
N LYS A 65 -17.22 20.20 19.85
CA LYS A 65 -17.44 19.33 18.68
C LYS A 65 -16.42 18.22 18.56
N TYR A 66 -15.15 18.50 18.92
CA TYR A 66 -14.02 17.57 18.80
C TYR A 66 -13.26 17.43 20.14
N PRO A 67 -13.91 16.91 21.21
CA PRO A 67 -13.33 16.89 22.55
C PRO A 67 -12.07 16.02 22.67
N TRP A 68 -11.88 15.11 21.76
CA TRP A 68 -10.76 14.19 21.70
C TRP A 68 -9.57 14.72 20.86
N PHE A 69 -9.74 15.83 20.14
CA PHE A 69 -8.70 16.31 19.20
C PHE A 69 -7.52 17.00 19.91
N GLN A 70 -7.78 17.74 20.96
CA GLN A 70 -6.75 18.52 21.66
C GLN A 70 -5.75 17.66 22.45
N GLY A 71 -6.20 16.51 22.97
CA GLY A 71 -5.37 15.68 23.84
C GLY A 71 -4.95 16.45 25.10
N ASN A 72 -3.65 16.42 25.43
CA ASN A 72 -3.07 17.05 26.60
C ASN A 72 -2.45 18.45 26.30
N ILE A 73 -2.68 19.01 25.12
CA ILE A 73 -2.13 20.32 24.74
C ILE A 73 -2.91 21.42 25.49
N PRO A 74 -2.23 22.38 26.15
CA PRO A 74 -2.89 23.48 26.84
C PRO A 74 -3.71 24.40 25.92
N ASP A 75 -4.79 24.96 26.42
CA ASP A 75 -5.67 25.84 25.64
C ASP A 75 -4.94 27.06 25.06
N GLU A 76 -4.00 27.62 25.81
CA GLU A 76 -3.21 28.78 25.36
C GLU A 76 -2.36 28.43 24.13
N GLU A 77 -1.73 27.26 24.11
CA GLU A 77 -0.94 26.80 22.98
C GLU A 77 -1.84 26.54 21.76
N TYR A 78 -2.98 25.89 21.95
CA TYR A 78 -3.95 25.67 20.86
C TYR A 78 -4.49 26.98 20.30
N PHE A 79 -4.74 27.96 21.17
CA PHE A 79 -5.21 29.28 20.75
C PHE A 79 -4.16 30.04 19.93
N LEU A 80 -2.86 29.88 20.27
CA LEU A 80 -1.75 30.45 19.48
C LEU A 80 -1.63 29.78 18.12
N ARG A 81 -1.67 28.45 18.08
CA ARG A 81 -1.58 27.66 16.83
C ARG A 81 -2.68 28.02 15.84
N ARG A 82 -3.90 28.25 16.30
CA ARG A 82 -5.03 28.67 15.43
C ARG A 82 -4.77 29.98 14.68
N LYS A 83 -3.85 30.81 15.16
CA LYS A 83 -3.50 32.11 14.59
C LYS A 83 -2.12 32.11 13.92
N ASP A 84 -1.39 31.01 14.04
CA ASP A 84 -0.07 30.91 13.45
C ASP A 84 -0.14 30.89 11.93
N THR A 85 0.46 31.89 11.30
CA THR A 85 0.39 32.05 9.83
C THR A 85 1.13 30.95 9.10
N THR A 86 2.17 30.37 9.70
CA THR A 86 2.92 29.25 9.12
C THR A 86 2.08 27.99 9.10
N GLU A 87 1.44 27.64 10.23
CA GLU A 87 0.53 26.48 10.31
C GLU A 87 -0.67 26.62 9.36
N ILE A 88 -1.28 27.82 9.29
CA ILE A 88 -2.37 28.13 8.35
C ILE A 88 -1.92 27.95 6.89
N ASN A 89 -0.70 28.39 6.55
CA ASN A 89 -0.19 28.28 5.19
C ASN A 89 0.14 26.82 4.84
N ILE A 90 0.70 26.03 5.75
CA ILE A 90 0.91 24.59 5.58
C ILE A 90 -0.43 23.91 5.30
N TYR A 91 -1.44 24.15 6.13
CA TYR A 91 -2.79 23.59 5.92
C TYR A 91 -3.36 23.98 4.54
N LYS A 92 -3.30 25.26 4.15
CA LYS A 92 -3.82 25.73 2.85
C LYS A 92 -3.12 25.04 1.67
N ASN A 93 -1.79 24.85 1.76
CA ASN A 93 -1.07 24.12 0.72
C ASN A 93 -1.44 22.64 0.71
N ALA A 94 -1.55 22.00 1.89
CA ALA A 94 -1.91 20.61 2.00
C ALA A 94 -3.30 20.32 1.40
N ILE A 95 -4.32 21.12 1.76
CA ILE A 95 -5.67 20.90 1.24
C ILE A 95 -5.75 21.10 -0.28
N LYS A 96 -5.04 22.10 -0.83
CA LYS A 96 -4.94 22.33 -2.26
C LYS A 96 -4.35 21.13 -3.01
N GLU A 97 -3.34 20.48 -2.46
CA GLU A 97 -2.74 19.29 -3.06
C GLU A 97 -3.70 18.09 -2.97
N ILE A 98 -4.42 17.92 -1.85
CA ILE A 98 -5.41 16.85 -1.67
C ILE A 98 -6.58 16.97 -2.68
N GLU A 99 -6.98 18.17 -3.04
CA GLU A 99 -8.02 18.43 -4.05
C GLU A 99 -7.64 17.93 -5.45
N THR A 100 -6.38 17.59 -5.69
CA THR A 100 -5.92 17.00 -6.97
C THR A 100 -6.36 15.54 -7.18
N ILE A 101 -6.85 14.88 -6.14
CA ILE A 101 -7.37 13.51 -6.17
C ILE A 101 -8.83 13.47 -5.70
N ASN A 102 -9.55 12.43 -6.09
CA ASN A 102 -10.92 12.21 -5.58
C ASN A 102 -10.90 11.29 -4.35
N LEU A 103 -10.38 11.81 -3.23
CA LEU A 103 -10.14 11.04 -2.02
C LEU A 103 -11.43 10.36 -1.48
N GLU A 104 -12.58 11.05 -1.51
CA GLU A 104 -13.86 10.46 -1.05
C GLU A 104 -14.26 9.25 -1.90
N MET A 105 -14.12 9.34 -3.22
CA MET A 105 -14.45 8.24 -4.13
C MET A 105 -13.50 7.07 -3.94
N GLU A 106 -12.20 7.33 -3.90
CA GLU A 106 -11.18 6.28 -3.74
C GLU A 106 -11.33 5.53 -2.40
N LEU A 107 -11.58 6.25 -1.30
CA LEU A 107 -11.86 5.64 0.00
C LEU A 107 -13.20 4.86 -0.02
N SER A 108 -14.23 5.38 -0.69
CA SER A 108 -15.53 4.69 -0.80
C SER A 108 -15.41 3.36 -1.55
N GLU A 109 -14.64 3.33 -2.64
CA GLU A 109 -14.32 2.11 -3.39
C GLU A 109 -13.55 1.13 -2.52
N MET A 110 -12.49 1.58 -1.87
CA MET A 110 -11.65 0.77 -0.98
C MET A 110 -12.47 0.13 0.15
N PHE A 111 -13.24 0.91 0.92
CA PHE A 111 -14.05 0.39 2.02
C PHE A 111 -15.15 -0.56 1.54
N SER A 112 -15.74 -0.31 0.37
CA SER A 112 -16.72 -1.23 -0.21
C SER A 112 -16.08 -2.59 -0.53
N ARG A 113 -14.81 -2.60 -1.01
CA ARG A 113 -14.06 -3.83 -1.25
C ARG A 113 -13.67 -4.53 0.05
N ILE A 114 -13.26 -3.80 1.08
CA ILE A 114 -12.97 -4.38 2.39
C ILE A 114 -14.22 -5.09 2.93
N ARG A 115 -15.38 -4.45 2.91
CA ARG A 115 -16.64 -5.08 3.37
C ARG A 115 -17.07 -6.26 2.52
N TYR A 116 -16.75 -6.27 1.24
CA TYR A 116 -17.03 -7.42 0.39
C TYR A 116 -16.24 -8.67 0.86
N TYR A 117 -14.96 -8.51 1.17
CA TYR A 117 -14.12 -9.61 1.64
C TYR A 117 -14.28 -9.89 3.13
N PHE A 118 -14.58 -8.88 3.92
CA PHE A 118 -14.71 -8.91 5.37
C PHE A 118 -16.02 -8.23 5.81
N PRO A 119 -17.17 -8.94 5.75
CA PRO A 119 -18.48 -8.32 5.97
C PRO A 119 -18.70 -7.72 7.39
N LYS A 120 -17.87 -8.12 8.36
CA LYS A 120 -17.91 -7.56 9.71
C LYS A 120 -17.18 -6.23 9.86
N PHE A 121 -16.40 -5.83 8.85
CA PHE A 121 -15.70 -4.55 8.88
C PHE A 121 -16.68 -3.39 8.79
N LYS A 122 -16.52 -2.42 9.69
CA LYS A 122 -17.31 -1.20 9.71
C LYS A 122 -16.51 -0.06 9.08
N THR A 123 -17.16 0.70 8.19
CA THR A 123 -16.56 1.88 7.57
C THR A 123 -16.32 2.96 8.63
N PRO A 124 -15.07 3.40 8.83
CA PRO A 124 -14.77 4.42 9.82
C PRO A 124 -15.26 5.81 9.38
N LYS A 125 -15.43 6.69 10.36
CA LYS A 125 -15.50 8.14 10.12
C LYS A 125 -14.11 8.63 9.74
N VAL A 126 -14.02 9.34 8.61
CA VAL A 126 -12.74 9.83 8.09
C VAL A 126 -12.55 11.30 8.44
N TYR A 127 -11.43 11.61 9.07
CA TYR A 127 -11.05 12.94 9.48
C TYR A 127 -9.75 13.37 8.80
N LEU A 128 -9.77 14.54 8.14
CA LEU A 128 -8.55 15.19 7.68
C LEU A 128 -8.11 16.23 8.70
N TYR A 129 -6.82 16.29 8.95
CA TYR A 129 -6.22 17.32 9.78
C TYR A 129 -4.81 17.66 9.28
N SER A 130 -4.28 18.79 9.72
CA SER A 130 -2.89 19.16 9.50
C SER A 130 -2.19 19.24 10.86
N SER A 131 -1.18 18.41 11.05
CA SER A 131 -0.31 18.49 12.22
C SER A 131 0.76 19.57 12.08
N SER A 132 0.80 20.27 10.95
CA SER A 132 1.88 21.19 10.59
C SER A 132 3.26 20.49 10.58
N LEU A 133 3.30 19.29 10.01
CA LEU A 133 4.47 18.40 9.86
C LEU A 133 4.92 17.67 11.14
N GLN A 134 4.25 17.82 12.25
CA GLN A 134 4.62 17.14 13.49
C GLN A 134 4.33 15.63 13.42
N GLY A 135 3.33 15.20 12.64
CA GLY A 135 2.89 13.81 12.46
C GLY A 135 3.41 13.12 11.20
N ILE A 136 4.45 13.66 10.52
CA ILE A 136 4.87 13.15 9.20
C ILE A 136 5.41 11.72 9.19
N LYS A 137 5.87 11.19 10.32
CA LYS A 137 6.36 9.81 10.42
C LYS A 137 5.19 8.81 10.40
N ASP A 138 4.10 9.15 11.07
CA ASP A 138 2.91 8.32 11.21
C ASP A 138 1.66 9.13 10.83
N PRO A 139 1.49 9.48 9.53
CA PRO A 139 0.48 10.43 9.09
C PRO A 139 -0.94 9.83 9.03
N ILE A 140 -1.06 8.53 9.17
CA ILE A 140 -2.35 7.82 9.17
C ILE A 140 -2.53 7.14 10.53
N PHE A 141 -3.66 7.38 11.15
CA PHE A 141 -4.00 6.76 12.42
C PHE A 141 -5.42 6.20 12.39
N PHE A 142 -5.57 4.90 12.64
CA PHE A 142 -6.87 4.23 12.69
C PHE A 142 -7.17 3.75 14.11
N ARG A 143 -8.21 4.33 14.71
CA ARG A 143 -8.76 3.92 16.01
C ARG A 143 -9.87 2.92 15.76
N THR A 144 -9.59 1.65 15.95
CA THR A 144 -10.55 0.56 15.71
C THR A 144 -11.72 0.59 16.68
N GLU A 145 -11.50 0.98 17.93
CA GLU A 145 -12.50 1.02 19.00
C GLU A 145 -13.62 2.03 18.73
N ASP A 146 -13.24 3.19 18.16
CA ASP A 146 -14.17 4.29 17.89
C ASP A 146 -14.55 4.38 16.40
N GLU A 147 -14.02 3.48 15.57
CA GLU A 147 -14.23 3.49 14.12
C GLU A 147 -13.85 4.85 13.50
N MET A 148 -12.68 5.39 13.88
CA MET A 148 -12.20 6.69 13.43
C MET A 148 -10.87 6.54 12.68
N LEU A 149 -10.81 7.10 11.48
CA LEU A 149 -9.60 7.18 10.65
C LEU A 149 -9.16 8.65 10.54
N PHE A 150 -7.91 8.90 10.88
CA PHE A 150 -7.28 10.23 10.83
C PHE A 150 -6.20 10.24 9.76
N ILE A 151 -6.21 11.29 8.93
CA ILE A 151 -5.25 11.49 7.85
C ILE A 151 -4.61 12.87 8.03
N ASP A 152 -3.31 12.88 8.35
CA ASP A 152 -2.53 14.13 8.39
C ASP A 152 -2.17 14.55 6.97
N ILE A 153 -2.92 15.51 6.44
CA ILE A 153 -2.72 15.98 5.08
C ILE A 153 -1.41 16.74 4.87
N SER A 154 -0.79 17.27 5.94
CA SER A 154 0.50 17.96 5.83
C SER A 154 1.64 17.03 5.41
N ALA A 155 1.48 15.73 5.55
CA ALA A 155 2.42 14.72 5.09
C ALA A 155 2.31 14.38 3.57
N PHE A 156 1.40 15.02 2.81
CA PHE A 156 1.11 14.63 1.43
C PHE A 156 1.07 15.81 0.45
N MET A 157 1.87 16.83 0.69
CA MET A 157 1.92 18.07 -0.14
C MET A 157 2.74 17.91 -1.43
N GLY A 158 3.23 16.72 -1.74
CA GLY A 158 4.07 16.46 -2.93
C GLY A 158 5.57 16.54 -2.64
N GLU A 159 6.34 15.72 -3.34
CA GLU A 159 7.80 15.55 -3.14
C GLU A 159 8.58 16.86 -3.13
N LYS A 160 8.15 17.83 -3.97
CA LYS A 160 8.84 19.11 -4.18
C LYS A 160 8.35 20.23 -3.27
N SER A 161 7.51 19.94 -2.28
CA SER A 161 7.04 20.96 -1.34
C SER A 161 8.21 21.59 -0.60
N SER A 162 8.30 22.92 -0.61
CA SER A 162 9.32 23.67 0.13
C SER A 162 9.18 23.50 1.65
N TYR A 163 8.01 23.11 2.14
CA TYR A 163 7.80 22.80 3.55
C TYR A 163 8.52 21.52 4.01
N TYR A 164 9.01 20.70 3.06
CA TYR A 164 9.76 19.47 3.35
C TYR A 164 11.26 19.66 3.40
N ASP A 165 11.75 20.91 3.42
CA ASP A 165 13.17 21.18 3.60
C ASP A 165 13.65 20.59 4.93
N GLY A 166 14.75 19.82 4.88
CA GLY A 166 15.27 19.07 6.03
C GLY A 166 14.69 17.66 6.22
N ILE A 167 13.65 17.28 5.49
CA ILE A 167 13.18 15.89 5.46
C ILE A 167 14.01 15.10 4.45
N ASP A 168 14.40 13.88 4.81
CA ASP A 168 15.17 12.99 3.94
C ASP A 168 14.48 12.77 2.60
N HIS A 169 15.25 12.84 1.51
CA HIS A 169 14.73 12.79 0.15
C HIS A 169 13.96 11.48 -0.13
N TYR A 170 14.42 10.34 0.43
CA TYR A 170 13.74 9.06 0.22
C TYR A 170 12.33 9.03 0.84
N LEU A 171 12.09 9.75 1.93
CA LEU A 171 10.77 9.90 2.54
C LEU A 171 9.86 10.79 1.68
N ARG A 172 10.39 11.92 1.20
CA ARG A 172 9.62 12.89 0.40
C ARG A 172 9.02 12.29 -0.86
N LYS A 173 9.70 11.32 -1.49
CA LYS A 173 9.22 10.63 -2.70
C LYS A 173 7.84 10.01 -2.55
N THR A 174 7.47 9.60 -1.34
CA THR A 174 6.19 8.98 -1.03
C THR A 174 5.20 9.90 -0.29
N MET A 175 5.59 11.16 -0.07
CA MET A 175 4.76 12.18 0.59
C MET A 175 3.91 12.94 -0.45
N THR A 176 3.14 12.20 -1.24
CA THR A 176 2.30 12.75 -2.32
C THR A 176 0.84 12.32 -2.15
N PRO A 177 -0.14 13.08 -2.68
CA PRO A 177 -1.56 12.72 -2.58
C PRO A 177 -1.87 11.29 -3.03
N LYS A 178 -1.20 10.78 -4.06
CA LYS A 178 -1.37 9.42 -4.58
C LYS A 178 -1.04 8.32 -3.56
N ASN A 179 -0.22 8.61 -2.57
CA ASN A 179 0.18 7.66 -1.54
C ASN A 179 -0.81 7.58 -0.36
N ILE A 180 -1.80 8.48 -0.28
CA ILE A 180 -2.74 8.51 0.86
C ILE A 180 -3.52 7.21 0.94
N VAL A 181 -4.28 6.88 -0.11
CA VAL A 181 -5.16 5.69 -0.07
C VAL A 181 -4.37 4.38 0.07
N PRO A 182 -3.23 4.16 -0.62
CA PRO A 182 -2.35 3.04 -0.35
C PRO A 182 -1.88 2.95 1.12
N LYS A 183 -1.46 4.06 1.73
CA LYS A 183 -1.03 4.08 3.15
C LYS A 183 -2.20 3.83 4.11
N VAL A 184 -3.37 4.42 3.87
CA VAL A 184 -4.59 4.11 4.63
C VAL A 184 -4.90 2.63 4.55
N THR A 185 -4.81 2.05 3.35
CA THR A 185 -5.11 0.64 3.13
C THR A 185 -4.11 -0.27 3.85
N GLU A 186 -2.84 0.13 3.93
CA GLU A 186 -1.80 -0.60 4.66
C GLU A 186 -2.13 -0.68 6.16
N ILE A 187 -2.39 0.46 6.80
CA ILE A 187 -2.76 0.53 8.22
C ILE A 187 -4.03 -0.28 8.52
N ILE A 188 -5.02 -0.24 7.64
CA ILE A 188 -6.22 -1.06 7.82
C ILE A 188 -5.93 -2.54 7.59
N ALA A 189 -5.13 -2.90 6.58
CA ALA A 189 -4.75 -4.28 6.31
C ALA A 189 -4.01 -4.92 7.49
N GLU A 190 -3.16 -4.17 8.18
CA GLU A 190 -2.47 -4.62 9.40
C GLU A 190 -3.42 -5.07 10.50
N THR A 191 -4.61 -4.46 10.62
CA THR A 191 -5.61 -4.85 11.64
C THR A 191 -6.21 -6.25 11.42
N PHE A 192 -6.06 -6.81 10.22
CA PHE A 192 -6.51 -8.17 9.91
C PHE A 192 -5.44 -9.23 10.17
N ILE A 193 -4.20 -8.83 10.46
CA ILE A 193 -3.09 -9.77 10.68
C ILE A 193 -3.14 -10.32 12.10
N LEU A 194 -3.17 -11.65 12.19
CA LEU A 194 -3.01 -12.35 13.45
C LEU A 194 -1.52 -12.60 13.69
N TYR A 195 -0.93 -11.83 14.59
CA TYR A 195 0.47 -12.01 14.96
C TYR A 195 0.61 -13.22 15.89
N ASN A 196 1.52 -14.13 15.53
CA ASN A 196 1.88 -15.26 16.35
C ASN A 196 3.31 -15.05 16.88
N THR A 197 3.49 -14.99 18.18
CA THR A 197 4.79 -14.78 18.82
C THR A 197 5.81 -15.89 18.57
N GLN A 198 5.36 -17.05 18.08
CA GLN A 198 6.25 -18.17 17.69
C GLN A 198 6.79 -18.01 16.26
N GLU A 199 6.24 -17.10 15.46
CA GLU A 199 6.69 -16.79 14.11
C GLU A 199 7.75 -15.68 14.17
N SER A 200 9.02 -16.05 14.45
CA SER A 200 10.12 -15.11 14.65
C SER A 200 11.19 -15.14 13.56
N LYS A 201 11.13 -16.11 12.66
CA LYS A 201 12.11 -16.26 11.59
C LYS A 201 11.92 -15.21 10.51
N PHE A 202 12.98 -14.92 9.77
CA PHE A 202 12.90 -13.92 8.68
C PHE A 202 11.83 -14.28 7.64
N VAL A 203 11.67 -15.55 7.28
CA VAL A 203 10.58 -16.00 6.38
C VAL A 203 9.19 -15.68 6.94
N ASP A 204 9.02 -15.75 8.25
CA ASP A 204 7.75 -15.41 8.89
C ASP A 204 7.47 -13.90 8.74
N GLN A 205 8.46 -13.07 8.98
CA GLN A 205 8.36 -11.60 8.90
C GLN A 205 8.09 -11.12 7.46
N ILE A 206 8.79 -11.69 6.47
CA ILE A 206 8.53 -11.33 5.06
C ILE A 206 7.14 -11.77 4.61
N LEU A 207 6.61 -12.89 5.12
CA LEU A 207 5.27 -13.36 4.77
C LEU A 207 4.14 -12.63 5.52
N ILE A 208 4.38 -12.13 6.74
CA ILE A 208 3.48 -11.17 7.38
C ILE A 208 3.33 -9.93 6.48
N SER A 209 4.45 -9.36 6.03
CA SER A 209 4.44 -8.23 5.10
C SER A 209 3.75 -8.60 3.77
N GLY A 210 4.00 -9.81 3.25
CA GLY A 210 3.34 -10.33 2.06
C GLY A 210 1.82 -10.43 2.19
N LYS A 211 1.31 -10.85 3.35
CA LYS A 211 -0.13 -10.86 3.66
C LYS A 211 -0.71 -9.44 3.60
N ILE A 212 -0.05 -8.45 4.21
CA ILE A 212 -0.47 -7.05 4.20
C ILE A 212 -0.57 -6.54 2.75
N LYS A 213 0.49 -6.74 1.95
CA LYS A 213 0.51 -6.30 0.54
C LYS A 213 -0.55 -7.01 -0.31
N THR A 214 -0.84 -8.27 -0.02
CA THR A 214 -1.93 -9.03 -0.66
C THR A 214 -3.30 -8.41 -0.36
N LEU A 215 -3.57 -8.09 0.90
CA LEU A 215 -4.79 -7.38 1.29
C LEU A 215 -4.89 -6.02 0.62
N GLN A 216 -3.80 -5.23 0.64
CA GLN A 216 -3.77 -3.94 -0.05
C GLN A 216 -4.14 -4.08 -1.54
N LYS A 217 -3.56 -5.07 -2.23
CA LYS A 217 -3.87 -5.30 -3.64
C LYS A 217 -5.31 -5.77 -3.88
N ALA A 218 -5.87 -6.58 -2.99
CA ALA A 218 -7.26 -7.00 -3.05
C ALA A 218 -8.25 -5.82 -2.84
N PHE A 219 -7.89 -4.90 -1.96
CA PHE A 219 -8.69 -3.70 -1.67
C PHE A 219 -8.49 -2.60 -2.72
N LEU A 220 -7.32 -2.56 -3.37
CA LEU A 220 -6.93 -1.58 -4.38
C LEU A 220 -6.43 -2.26 -5.67
N PRO A 221 -7.26 -3.07 -6.37
CA PRO A 221 -6.79 -3.92 -7.48
C PRO A 221 -6.23 -3.12 -8.67
N LYS A 222 -6.74 -1.91 -8.90
CA LYS A 222 -6.32 -1.04 -10.01
C LYS A 222 -5.11 -0.16 -9.66
N THR A 223 -4.74 -0.08 -8.39
CA THR A 223 -3.58 0.71 -7.95
C THR A 223 -2.29 0.05 -8.44
N PRO A 224 -1.39 0.82 -9.07
CA PRO A 224 -0.08 0.31 -9.49
C PRO A 224 0.71 -0.29 -8.34
N ASP A 225 1.46 -1.36 -8.62
CA ASP A 225 2.20 -2.11 -7.61
C ASP A 225 3.25 -1.26 -6.88
N TYR A 226 3.85 -0.29 -7.56
CA TYR A 226 4.81 0.61 -6.91
C TYR A 226 4.17 1.46 -5.80
N LEU A 227 2.89 1.88 -5.94
CA LEU A 227 2.17 2.60 -4.87
C LEU A 227 1.79 1.66 -3.71
N ILE A 228 1.45 0.41 -4.00
CA ILE A 228 1.20 -0.62 -2.97
C ILE A 228 2.49 -0.88 -2.17
N MET A 229 3.64 -0.95 -2.84
CA MET A 229 4.96 -1.11 -2.21
C MET A 229 5.48 0.16 -1.52
N ASN A 230 4.83 1.30 -1.73
CA ASN A 230 5.35 2.61 -1.34
C ASN A 230 6.73 2.90 -1.96
N TYR A 231 6.92 2.49 -3.20
CA TYR A 231 8.10 2.68 -4.02
C TYR A 231 7.96 3.87 -4.98
N THR A 232 9.05 4.32 -5.55
CA THR A 232 9.01 5.01 -6.83
C THR A 232 8.88 3.97 -7.96
N GLN A 233 8.56 4.43 -9.18
CA GLN A 233 8.49 3.55 -10.33
C GLN A 233 9.84 2.88 -10.61
N GLU A 234 10.94 3.62 -10.51
CA GLU A 234 12.30 3.09 -10.70
C GLU A 234 12.67 2.03 -9.65
N GLN A 235 12.24 2.22 -8.40
CA GLN A 235 12.45 1.23 -7.34
C GLN A 235 11.68 -0.07 -7.63
N GLN A 236 10.43 0.05 -8.12
CA GLN A 236 9.66 -1.11 -8.54
C GLN A 236 10.32 -1.86 -9.71
N GLU A 237 10.76 -1.14 -10.72
CA GLU A 237 11.46 -1.71 -11.87
C GLU A 237 12.75 -2.43 -11.45
N TRP A 238 13.53 -1.83 -10.55
CA TRP A 238 14.73 -2.46 -10.01
C TRP A 238 14.41 -3.74 -9.24
N ALA A 239 13.42 -3.71 -8.34
CA ALA A 239 13.04 -4.87 -7.53
C ALA A 239 12.58 -6.04 -8.41
N VAL A 240 11.75 -5.77 -9.44
CA VAL A 240 11.31 -6.78 -10.41
C VAL A 240 12.48 -7.34 -11.23
N ALA A 241 13.37 -6.49 -11.73
CA ALA A 241 14.52 -6.93 -12.50
C ALA A 241 15.54 -7.76 -11.69
N ASN A 242 15.55 -7.60 -10.36
CA ASN A 242 16.48 -8.27 -9.46
C ASN A 242 15.81 -9.33 -8.56
N GLU A 243 14.56 -9.71 -8.81
CA GLU A 243 13.81 -10.65 -7.99
C GLU A 243 14.57 -11.94 -7.71
N SER A 244 15.10 -12.59 -8.77
CA SER A 244 15.90 -13.82 -8.64
C SER A 244 17.22 -13.59 -7.89
N ASN A 245 17.87 -12.44 -8.07
CA ASN A 245 19.12 -12.13 -7.38
C ASN A 245 18.88 -11.92 -5.87
N ILE A 246 17.82 -11.20 -5.50
CA ILE A 246 17.39 -11.00 -4.10
C ILE A 246 17.10 -12.34 -3.45
N TRP A 247 16.31 -13.18 -4.14
CA TRP A 247 15.96 -14.50 -3.64
C TRP A 247 17.18 -15.40 -3.43
N ASN A 248 18.05 -15.48 -4.43
CA ASN A 248 19.29 -16.27 -4.34
C ASN A 248 20.17 -15.80 -3.18
N TYR A 249 20.31 -14.48 -2.98
CA TYR A 249 21.02 -13.94 -1.83
C TYR A 249 20.45 -14.43 -0.50
N PHE A 250 19.11 -14.41 -0.34
CA PHE A 250 18.47 -14.89 0.87
C PHE A 250 18.69 -16.39 1.12
N VAL A 251 18.73 -17.19 0.05
CA VAL A 251 18.97 -18.64 0.14
C VAL A 251 20.44 -18.94 0.40
N GLU A 252 21.38 -18.34 -0.37
CA GLU A 252 22.81 -18.60 -0.28
C GLU A 252 23.44 -18.15 1.04
N GLN A 253 22.84 -17.12 1.67
CA GLN A 253 23.27 -16.62 2.98
C GLN A 253 22.49 -17.24 4.15
N ASP A 254 21.69 -18.28 3.89
CA ASP A 254 20.85 -18.97 4.89
C ASP A 254 19.94 -18.05 5.73
N LEU A 255 19.48 -16.93 5.13
CA LEU A 255 18.74 -15.90 5.87
C LEU A 255 17.28 -16.30 6.16
N LEU A 256 16.64 -17.09 5.28
CA LEU A 256 15.19 -17.34 5.35
C LEU A 256 14.73 -17.90 6.69
N PHE A 257 15.52 -18.79 7.29
CA PHE A 257 15.17 -19.43 8.55
C PHE A 257 15.96 -18.89 9.76
N SER A 258 16.67 -17.77 9.54
CA SER A 258 17.38 -17.06 10.59
C SER A 258 16.41 -16.30 11.50
N ASP A 259 16.75 -16.19 12.77
CA ASP A 259 16.10 -15.38 13.81
C ASP A 259 16.88 -14.09 14.13
N ASP A 260 17.83 -13.72 13.25
CA ASP A 260 18.59 -12.47 13.38
C ASP A 260 17.70 -11.25 13.17
N ASN A 261 17.45 -10.52 14.25
CA ASN A 261 16.61 -9.30 14.23
C ASN A 261 17.18 -8.17 13.34
N GLN A 262 18.49 -8.19 13.00
CA GLN A 262 19.06 -7.20 12.09
C GLN A 262 18.50 -7.34 10.66
N LEU A 263 17.97 -8.50 10.29
CA LEU A 263 17.34 -8.72 8.99
C LEU A 263 16.11 -7.84 8.78
N TYR A 264 15.38 -7.54 9.86
CA TYR A 264 14.27 -6.59 9.82
C TYR A 264 14.74 -5.21 9.36
N GLU A 265 15.77 -4.66 10.00
CA GLU A 265 16.32 -3.33 9.66
C GLU A 265 16.95 -3.30 8.26
N ARG A 266 17.49 -4.44 7.81
CA ARG A 266 18.16 -4.54 6.50
C ARG A 266 17.17 -4.59 5.34
N PHE A 267 16.05 -5.32 5.50
CA PHE A 267 15.21 -5.73 4.37
C PHE A 267 13.72 -5.44 4.52
N LEU A 268 13.24 -5.04 5.70
CA LEU A 268 11.82 -4.78 5.96
C LEU A 268 11.55 -3.34 6.38
N SER A 269 12.44 -2.71 7.14
CA SER A 269 12.28 -1.33 7.60
C SER A 269 12.31 -0.32 6.46
N VAL A 270 11.59 0.79 6.63
CA VAL A 270 11.65 1.94 5.72
C VAL A 270 13.06 2.54 5.76
N ALA A 271 13.73 2.55 4.61
CA ALA A 271 15.11 3.01 4.46
C ALA A 271 15.30 3.55 3.04
N PRO A 272 16.41 4.25 2.73
CA PRO A 272 16.69 4.68 1.37
C PRO A 272 16.96 3.51 0.40
N PHE A 273 17.47 2.39 0.90
CA PHE A 273 17.81 1.17 0.16
C PHE A 273 17.90 -0.03 1.11
N SER A 274 17.90 -1.25 0.57
CA SER A 274 18.14 -2.47 1.34
C SER A 274 19.63 -2.75 1.52
N LYS A 275 20.02 -3.36 2.66
CA LYS A 275 21.44 -3.57 3.02
C LYS A 275 21.88 -5.01 2.80
N PHE A 276 22.51 -5.27 1.66
CA PHE A 276 23.16 -6.55 1.32
C PHE A 276 24.60 -6.60 1.81
N TYR A 277 25.17 -5.44 2.26
CA TYR A 277 26.58 -5.24 2.58
C TYR A 277 27.49 -5.45 1.35
N THR A 278 27.03 -4.97 0.20
CA THR A 278 27.72 -5.03 -1.07
C THR A 278 27.65 -3.70 -1.82
N GLU A 279 28.34 -3.57 -2.94
CA GLU A 279 28.30 -2.37 -3.80
C GLU A 279 26.90 -2.09 -4.42
N VAL A 280 25.99 -3.07 -4.35
CA VAL A 280 24.62 -2.95 -4.86
C VAL A 280 23.73 -2.12 -3.94
N ASP A 281 24.08 -1.99 -2.67
CA ASP A 281 23.20 -1.39 -1.64
C ASP A 281 22.57 -0.06 -2.08
N GLN A 282 23.41 0.90 -2.48
CA GLN A 282 22.93 2.25 -2.86
C GLN A 282 22.02 2.28 -4.11
N LYS A 283 22.04 1.21 -4.91
CA LYS A 283 21.20 1.07 -6.11
C LYS A 283 19.96 0.23 -5.84
N SER A 284 19.95 -0.50 -4.73
CA SER A 284 18.84 -1.41 -4.41
C SER A 284 17.57 -0.66 -3.99
N SER A 285 16.44 -1.29 -4.25
CA SER A 285 15.17 -0.81 -3.69
C SER A 285 15.13 -1.05 -2.18
N PRO A 286 14.48 -0.18 -1.40
CA PRO A 286 14.24 -0.43 0.02
C PRO A 286 13.30 -1.63 0.20
N GLN A 287 13.24 -2.18 1.40
CA GLN A 287 12.21 -3.16 1.79
C GLN A 287 12.09 -4.36 0.83
N VAL A 288 13.21 -4.86 0.27
CA VAL A 288 13.14 -6.00 -0.68
C VAL A 288 12.61 -7.28 -0.04
N GLY A 289 12.68 -7.43 1.28
CA GLY A 289 12.04 -8.54 1.99
C GLY A 289 10.51 -8.45 1.91
N VAL A 290 9.94 -7.25 2.03
CA VAL A 290 8.50 -7.01 1.83
C VAL A 290 8.10 -7.38 0.40
N PHE A 291 8.91 -6.96 -0.58
CA PHE A 291 8.70 -7.31 -2.00
C PHE A 291 8.67 -8.83 -2.20
N ILE A 292 9.68 -9.56 -1.71
CA ILE A 292 9.74 -11.03 -1.84
C ILE A 292 8.56 -11.70 -1.13
N GLY A 293 8.18 -11.26 0.08
CA GLY A 293 7.02 -11.78 0.77
C GLY A 293 5.73 -11.64 -0.03
N TRP A 294 5.59 -10.53 -0.73
CA TRP A 294 4.44 -10.34 -1.62
C TRP A 294 4.51 -11.21 -2.88
N GLN A 295 5.70 -11.40 -3.50
CA GLN A 295 5.84 -12.32 -4.63
C GLN A 295 5.54 -13.77 -4.22
N ILE A 296 5.99 -14.22 -3.04
CA ILE A 296 5.62 -15.53 -2.49
C ILE A 296 4.10 -15.66 -2.34
N SER A 297 3.44 -14.61 -1.82
CA SER A 297 1.98 -14.59 -1.66
C SER A 297 1.25 -14.62 -3.02
N LYS A 298 1.74 -13.90 -4.04
CA LYS A 298 1.22 -13.97 -5.42
C LYS A 298 1.38 -15.39 -6.00
N ALA A 299 2.54 -16.01 -5.80
CA ALA A 299 2.80 -17.38 -6.22
C ALA A 299 1.87 -18.37 -5.52
N PHE A 300 1.59 -18.17 -4.22
CA PHE A 300 0.63 -18.98 -3.49
C PHE A 300 -0.76 -18.94 -4.16
N PHE A 301 -1.30 -17.76 -4.47
CA PHE A 301 -2.60 -17.63 -5.12
C PHE A 301 -2.60 -18.14 -6.57
N THR A 302 -1.46 -18.15 -7.25
CA THR A 302 -1.32 -18.84 -8.56
C THR A 302 -1.49 -20.35 -8.42
N GLN A 303 -1.00 -20.94 -7.32
CA GLN A 303 -1.14 -22.39 -7.07
C GLN A 303 -2.50 -22.75 -6.43
N LYS A 304 -3.11 -21.82 -5.70
CA LYS A 304 -4.32 -21.99 -4.88
C LYS A 304 -5.33 -20.86 -5.11
N PRO A 305 -5.82 -20.66 -6.36
CA PRO A 305 -6.69 -19.55 -6.71
C PRO A 305 -8.04 -19.56 -6.00
N GLU A 306 -8.48 -20.72 -5.51
CA GLU A 306 -9.73 -20.90 -4.76
C GLU A 306 -9.66 -20.42 -3.30
N THR A 307 -8.46 -20.19 -2.77
CA THR A 307 -8.29 -19.79 -1.36
C THR A 307 -8.86 -18.41 -1.12
N THR A 308 -9.73 -18.27 -0.15
CA THR A 308 -10.25 -16.95 0.27
C THR A 308 -9.19 -16.13 1.02
N LEU A 309 -9.34 -14.80 1.05
CA LEU A 309 -8.45 -13.94 1.85
C LEU A 309 -8.46 -14.33 3.33
N SER A 310 -9.64 -14.64 3.89
CA SER A 310 -9.76 -15.05 5.29
C SER A 310 -8.99 -16.34 5.57
N GLU A 311 -9.10 -17.35 4.72
CA GLU A 311 -8.33 -18.59 4.84
C GLU A 311 -6.83 -18.37 4.68
N PHE A 312 -6.42 -17.52 3.73
CA PHE A 312 -5.02 -17.17 3.54
C PHE A 312 -4.40 -16.53 4.79
N LEU A 313 -5.13 -15.65 5.45
CA LEU A 313 -4.66 -14.97 6.67
C LEU A 313 -4.44 -15.93 7.85
N THR A 314 -5.20 -17.02 7.94
CA THR A 314 -5.04 -18.02 9.01
C THR A 314 -3.88 -18.98 8.79
N LYS A 315 -3.33 -19.06 7.56
CA LYS A 315 -2.18 -19.94 7.27
C LYS A 315 -0.91 -19.38 7.90
N ASN A 316 -0.08 -20.26 8.44
CA ASN A 316 1.25 -19.88 8.90
C ASN A 316 2.22 -19.69 7.71
N ALA A 317 3.36 -19.06 7.98
CA ALA A 317 4.36 -18.74 6.97
C ALA A 317 4.88 -19.99 6.25
N THR A 318 5.17 -21.08 6.99
CA THR A 318 5.66 -22.32 6.42
C THR A 318 4.67 -22.95 5.44
N GLU A 319 3.37 -22.92 5.76
CA GLU A 319 2.33 -23.42 4.84
C GLU A 319 2.27 -22.59 3.55
N ILE A 320 2.27 -21.25 3.67
CA ILE A 320 2.24 -20.35 2.51
C ILE A 320 3.49 -20.58 1.64
N PHE A 321 4.67 -20.60 2.27
CA PHE A 321 5.93 -20.80 1.58
C PHE A 321 5.95 -22.13 0.79
N ASN A 322 5.66 -23.24 1.46
CA ASN A 322 5.67 -24.56 0.82
C ASN A 322 4.63 -24.70 -0.29
N GLN A 323 3.41 -24.16 -0.08
CA GLN A 323 2.32 -24.25 -1.06
C GLN A 323 2.51 -23.29 -2.24
N SER A 324 3.21 -22.18 -2.08
CA SER A 324 3.50 -21.21 -3.15
C SER A 324 4.38 -21.81 -4.25
N LYS A 325 5.26 -22.77 -3.92
CA LYS A 325 6.31 -23.31 -4.80
C LYS A 325 7.16 -22.19 -5.43
N TYR A 326 7.31 -21.09 -4.72
CA TYR A 326 8.01 -19.91 -5.21
C TYR A 326 9.47 -20.19 -5.53
N LYS A 327 9.85 -19.93 -6.79
CA LYS A 327 11.22 -20.00 -7.35
C LYS A 327 11.26 -19.02 -8.50
N PRO A 328 11.70 -17.76 -8.29
CA PRO A 328 11.75 -16.73 -9.33
C PRO A 328 12.86 -16.96 -10.36
#